data_ea31e988ccc999b119361a2d75112acc
#
_entry.id   ea31e988ccc999b119361a2d75112acc
#
_cell.length_a   1.000
_cell.length_b   1.000
_cell.length_c   1.000
_cell.angle_alpha   90.00
_cell.angle_beta   90.00
_cell.angle_gamma   90.00
#
_symmetry.space_group_name_H-M   'P 1'
#
loop_
_entity.id
_entity.type
_entity.pdbx_description
1 polymer ?
#
loop_
_entity_poly.entity_id
_entity_poly.type
_entity_poly.pdbx_seq_one_letter_code
_entity_poly.pdbx_strand_id
1 'polypeptide(L)'
;MFPRVELANIPTPLEEMQRLSEHISGPSYFVKRDDLTGFAGGGNKARQLEYSLGEAVHRGADMILVTGAVQSNYVRSAAAAAAKLGLSCHVQLENRVDDMPSSYHRSGNVLLNKLFGASISTFHIGEDEAAADANIADIASDYVKKGKKPYLLTLSPDTKPLGALGYILSLIHI
;
A
#
# COMPACT_ATOMS: atom_id res chain seq x y z
N MET A 1 0.40 -1.14 -23.02
CA MET A 1 1.38 -1.21 -21.93
C MET A 1 0.70 -0.68 -20.68
N PHE A 2 0.88 -1.30 -19.50
CA PHE A 2 0.29 -0.79 -18.26
C PHE A 2 1.15 0.35 -17.72
N PRO A 3 0.55 1.51 -17.36
CA PRO A 3 1.28 2.60 -16.72
C PRO A 3 1.95 2.14 -15.43
N ARG A 4 3.17 2.62 -15.18
CA ARG A 4 3.95 2.28 -13.98
C ARG A 4 4.76 3.48 -13.52
N VAL A 5 4.83 3.68 -12.20
CA VAL A 5 5.75 4.62 -11.55
C VAL A 5 6.88 3.85 -10.87
N GLU A 6 8.06 4.43 -10.77
CA GLU A 6 9.20 3.77 -10.14
C GLU A 6 9.28 4.16 -8.65
N LEU A 7 9.05 3.19 -7.78
CA LEU A 7 9.13 3.35 -6.33
C LEU A 7 10.23 2.49 -5.72
N ALA A 8 10.30 1.23 -6.11
CA ALA A 8 11.18 0.22 -5.53
C ALA A 8 12.55 0.17 -6.21
N ASN A 9 13.58 -0.19 -5.44
CA ASN A 9 14.86 -0.62 -5.98
C ASN A 9 14.73 -2.06 -6.46
N ILE A 10 14.77 -2.28 -7.76
CA ILE A 10 14.64 -3.60 -8.39
C ILE A 10 15.72 -3.80 -9.46
N PRO A 11 16.09 -5.07 -9.74
CA PRO A 11 15.60 -6.30 -9.11
C PRO A 11 16.10 -6.46 -7.66
N THR A 12 15.26 -7.04 -6.79
CA THR A 12 15.71 -7.46 -5.45
C THR A 12 16.44 -8.79 -5.54
N PRO A 13 17.41 -9.09 -4.64
CA PRO A 13 18.10 -10.36 -4.63
C PRO A 13 17.18 -11.57 -4.45
N LEU A 14 17.58 -12.70 -5.00
CA LEU A 14 17.08 -14.01 -4.70
C LEU A 14 18.18 -14.77 -3.95
N GLU A 15 17.97 -15.09 -2.69
CA GLU A 15 18.98 -15.70 -1.82
C GLU A 15 18.55 -17.12 -1.40
N GLU A 16 19.47 -18.06 -1.43
CA GLU A 16 19.22 -19.41 -0.92
C GLU A 16 19.17 -19.41 0.61
N MET A 17 18.17 -20.08 1.17
CA MET A 17 17.99 -20.29 2.59
C MET A 17 18.64 -21.65 2.99
N GLN A 18 19.98 -21.76 2.83
CA GLN A 18 20.71 -23.00 2.95
C GLN A 18 20.40 -23.76 4.27
N ARG A 19 20.46 -23.09 5.42
CA ARG A 19 20.20 -23.72 6.73
C ARG A 19 18.78 -24.28 6.84
N LEU A 20 17.80 -23.60 6.24
CA LEU A 20 16.41 -24.04 6.22
C LEU A 20 16.27 -25.26 5.30
N SER A 21 16.87 -25.22 4.13
CA SER A 21 16.90 -26.33 3.15
C SER A 21 17.50 -27.59 3.74
N GLU A 22 18.63 -27.46 4.44
CA GLU A 22 19.29 -28.57 5.13
C GLU A 22 18.43 -29.13 6.30
N HIS A 23 17.81 -28.23 7.08
CA HIS A 23 16.99 -28.63 8.24
C HIS A 23 15.73 -29.40 7.85
N ILE A 24 15.08 -29.00 6.76
CA ILE A 24 13.84 -29.63 6.29
C ILE A 24 14.12 -30.91 5.48
N SER A 25 15.36 -31.11 5.01
CA SER A 25 15.76 -32.28 4.21
C SER A 25 14.86 -32.48 2.98
N GLY A 26 14.66 -31.43 2.20
CA GLY A 26 13.75 -31.42 1.04
C GLY A 26 14.32 -30.59 -0.12
N PRO A 27 13.44 -29.89 -0.86
CA PRO A 27 13.87 -28.99 -1.92
C PRO A 27 14.68 -27.81 -1.38
N SER A 28 15.50 -27.21 -2.22
CA SER A 28 16.14 -25.94 -1.87
C SER A 28 15.11 -24.82 -1.76
N TYR A 29 15.20 -24.05 -0.68
CA TYR A 29 14.33 -22.89 -0.40
C TYR A 29 15.07 -21.61 -0.73
N PHE A 30 14.40 -20.69 -1.39
CA PHE A 30 14.92 -19.37 -1.73
C PHE A 30 14.00 -18.28 -1.19
N VAL A 31 14.57 -17.15 -0.82
CA VAL A 31 13.83 -15.95 -0.43
C VAL A 31 14.08 -14.83 -1.45
N LYS A 32 12.98 -14.29 -2.00
CA LYS A 32 13.02 -13.05 -2.77
C LYS A 32 13.01 -11.87 -1.81
N ARG A 33 14.12 -11.14 -1.73
CA ARG A 33 14.40 -10.12 -0.71
C ARG A 33 13.60 -8.83 -0.95
N ASP A 34 12.27 -8.91 -0.84
CA ASP A 34 11.41 -7.74 -0.98
C ASP A 34 11.48 -6.76 0.20
N ASP A 35 12.07 -7.16 1.30
CA ASP A 35 12.52 -6.27 2.38
C ASP A 35 13.53 -5.22 1.87
N LEU A 36 14.30 -5.53 0.81
CA LEU A 36 15.31 -4.66 0.20
C LEU A 36 14.79 -3.75 -0.92
N THR A 37 13.47 -3.65 -1.11
CA THR A 37 12.90 -2.68 -2.07
C THR A 37 13.24 -1.23 -1.75
N GLY A 38 13.67 -0.95 -0.51
CA GLY A 38 14.19 0.35 -0.07
C GLY A 38 13.16 1.48 0.07
N PHE A 39 11.96 1.31 -0.50
CA PHE A 39 10.94 2.35 -0.48
C PHE A 39 10.14 2.33 0.82
N ALA A 40 10.05 3.49 1.49
CA ALA A 40 9.23 3.70 2.70
C ALA A 40 9.45 2.63 3.79
N GLY A 41 10.70 2.24 4.04
CA GLY A 41 11.06 1.21 5.00
C GLY A 41 11.07 -0.20 4.42
N GLY A 42 11.02 -0.36 3.11
CA GLY A 42 11.08 -1.65 2.42
C GLY A 42 9.75 -2.39 2.38
N GLY A 43 9.79 -3.61 1.87
CA GLY A 43 8.65 -4.51 1.78
C GLY A 43 7.99 -4.59 0.40
N ASN A 44 7.14 -5.59 0.24
CA ASN A 44 6.52 -5.95 -1.05
C ASN A 44 5.45 -4.96 -1.53
N LYS A 45 4.97 -4.05 -0.67
CA LYS A 45 3.84 -3.16 -1.02
C LYS A 45 4.20 -2.15 -2.11
N ALA A 46 5.47 -1.76 -2.20
CA ALA A 46 5.96 -0.91 -3.28
C ALA A 46 5.66 -1.50 -4.67
N ARG A 47 5.80 -2.83 -4.84
CA ARG A 47 5.51 -3.51 -6.11
C ARG A 47 4.07 -3.35 -6.58
N GLN A 48 3.11 -3.46 -5.65
CA GLN A 48 1.69 -3.28 -5.96
C GLN A 48 1.41 -1.82 -6.33
N LEU A 49 1.98 -0.90 -5.57
CA LEU A 49 1.73 0.53 -5.70
C LEU A 49 2.31 1.11 -6.99
N GLU A 50 3.39 0.57 -7.51
CA GLU A 50 3.96 1.04 -8.78
C GLU A 50 2.95 1.03 -9.93
N TYR A 51 2.15 -0.01 -10.04
CA TYR A 51 1.13 -0.11 -11.09
C TYR A 51 -0.17 0.60 -10.73
N SER A 52 -0.61 0.50 -9.48
CA SER A 52 -1.84 1.19 -9.06
C SER A 52 -1.69 2.71 -9.14
N LEU A 53 -0.54 3.23 -8.71
CA LEU A 53 -0.25 4.67 -8.82
C LEU A 53 0.15 5.09 -10.24
N GLY A 54 0.74 4.20 -11.02
CA GLY A 54 0.94 4.42 -12.45
C GLY A 54 -0.37 4.71 -13.17
N GLU A 55 -1.39 3.92 -12.88
CA GLU A 55 -2.75 4.14 -13.38
C GLU A 55 -3.36 5.45 -12.85
N ALA A 56 -3.20 5.75 -11.57
CA ALA A 56 -3.69 6.99 -10.98
C ALA A 56 -3.11 8.24 -11.68
N VAL A 57 -1.79 8.26 -11.85
CA VAL A 57 -1.08 9.35 -12.54
C VAL A 57 -1.51 9.43 -14.00
N HIS A 58 -1.62 8.30 -14.69
CA HIS A 58 -2.07 8.25 -16.09
C HIS A 58 -3.48 8.82 -16.27
N ARG A 59 -4.36 8.65 -15.29
CA ARG A 59 -5.72 9.24 -15.26
C ARG A 59 -5.73 10.71 -14.84
N GLY A 60 -4.59 11.29 -14.52
CA GLY A 60 -4.50 12.69 -14.09
C GLY A 60 -5.05 12.92 -12.68
N ALA A 61 -4.97 11.92 -11.79
CA ALA A 61 -5.31 12.10 -10.39
C ALA A 61 -4.36 13.10 -9.72
N ASP A 62 -4.90 13.93 -8.84
CA ASP A 62 -4.14 14.87 -8.00
C ASP A 62 -4.15 14.45 -6.52
N MET A 63 -4.87 13.38 -6.21
CA MET A 63 -5.08 12.91 -4.86
C MET A 63 -5.27 11.39 -4.83
N ILE A 64 -4.70 10.75 -3.80
CA ILE A 64 -4.88 9.32 -3.50
C ILE A 64 -5.69 9.16 -2.23
N LEU A 65 -6.67 8.27 -2.28
CA LEU A 65 -7.36 7.78 -1.09
C LEU A 65 -7.10 6.29 -0.90
N VAL A 66 -6.85 5.89 0.33
CA VAL A 66 -6.54 4.49 0.68
C VAL A 66 -7.12 4.14 2.04
N THR A 67 -7.69 2.94 2.18
CA THR A 67 -8.17 2.42 3.46
C THR A 67 -7.35 1.21 3.90
N GLY A 68 -7.35 0.93 5.19
CA GLY A 68 -6.75 -0.25 5.79
C GLY A 68 -6.55 -0.15 7.29
N ALA A 69 -6.14 -1.26 7.90
CA ALA A 69 -5.91 -1.34 9.35
C ALA A 69 -4.95 -0.24 9.85
N VAL A 70 -5.09 0.15 11.12
CA VAL A 70 -4.33 1.24 11.77
C VAL A 70 -2.82 1.16 11.51
N GLN A 71 -2.22 -0.04 11.57
CA GLN A 71 -0.78 -0.23 11.33
C GLN A 71 -0.48 -0.85 9.95
N SER A 72 -1.32 -0.59 8.94
CA SER A 72 -1.15 -1.13 7.59
C SER A 72 0.13 -0.64 6.93
N ASN A 73 0.97 -1.58 6.48
CA ASN A 73 2.13 -1.29 5.65
C ASN A 73 1.74 -0.81 4.24
N TYR A 74 0.59 -1.24 3.73
CA TYR A 74 0.08 -0.80 2.44
C TYR A 74 -0.30 0.68 2.47
N VAL A 75 -1.07 1.09 3.48
CA VAL A 75 -1.48 2.49 3.70
C VAL A 75 -0.26 3.40 3.85
N ARG A 76 0.72 3.02 4.70
CA ARG A 76 1.96 3.76 4.87
C ARG A 76 2.72 3.93 3.54
N SER A 77 2.87 2.86 2.78
CA SER A 77 3.58 2.91 1.51
C SER A 77 2.83 3.74 0.47
N ALA A 78 1.48 3.72 0.48
CA ALA A 78 0.66 4.56 -0.38
C ALA A 78 0.83 6.05 -0.04
N ALA A 79 0.82 6.42 1.25
CA ALA A 79 1.07 7.79 1.69
C ALA A 79 2.46 8.29 1.28
N ALA A 80 3.49 7.47 1.47
CA ALA A 80 4.86 7.79 1.04
C ALA A 80 4.96 7.97 -0.48
N ALA A 81 4.27 7.12 -1.23
CA ALA A 81 4.29 7.19 -2.70
C ALA A 81 3.54 8.43 -3.21
N ALA A 82 2.42 8.78 -2.61
CA ALA A 82 1.72 10.02 -2.92
C ALA A 82 2.63 11.23 -2.68
N ALA A 83 3.31 11.30 -1.54
CA ALA A 83 4.28 12.37 -1.23
C ALA A 83 5.41 12.43 -2.27
N LYS A 84 6.00 11.29 -2.65
CA LYS A 84 7.05 11.21 -3.69
C LYS A 84 6.57 11.70 -5.05
N LEU A 85 5.31 11.45 -5.39
CA LEU A 85 4.72 11.81 -6.68
C LEU A 85 4.08 13.21 -6.70
N GLY A 86 4.13 13.95 -5.58
CA GLY A 86 3.51 15.28 -5.46
C GLY A 86 1.98 15.26 -5.41
N LEU A 87 1.39 14.12 -5.03
CA LEU A 87 -0.05 13.95 -4.90
C LEU A 87 -0.50 14.19 -3.46
N SER A 88 -1.68 14.76 -3.28
CA SER A 88 -2.33 14.78 -1.96
C SER A 88 -2.69 13.35 -1.54
N CYS A 89 -2.75 13.09 -0.23
CA CYS A 89 -3.15 11.77 0.26
C CYS A 89 -4.16 11.87 1.40
N HIS A 90 -5.19 11.03 1.36
CA HIS A 90 -6.08 10.78 2.49
C HIS A 90 -6.06 9.31 2.85
N VAL A 91 -5.81 9.00 4.11
CA VAL A 91 -5.84 7.64 4.63
C VAL A 91 -7.01 7.46 5.59
N GLN A 92 -7.80 6.42 5.38
CA GLN A 92 -8.80 5.94 6.31
C GLN A 92 -8.22 4.77 7.09
N LEU A 93 -8.11 4.91 8.41
CA LEU A 93 -7.59 3.87 9.28
C LEU A 93 -8.73 3.09 9.93
N GLU A 94 -8.79 1.80 9.66
CA GLU A 94 -9.79 0.89 10.18
C GLU A 94 -9.34 0.35 11.54
N ASN A 95 -10.14 0.56 12.57
CA ASN A 95 -9.88 0.04 13.92
C ASN A 95 -10.35 -1.42 14.03
N ARG A 96 -9.50 -2.34 13.55
CA ARG A 96 -9.79 -3.79 13.49
C ARG A 96 -9.45 -4.54 14.79
N VAL A 97 -8.73 -3.92 15.71
CA VAL A 97 -8.28 -4.55 16.95
C VAL A 97 -8.73 -3.70 18.13
N ASP A 98 -9.55 -4.29 19.01
CA ASP A 98 -10.04 -3.64 20.20
C ASP A 98 -8.98 -3.53 21.30
N ASP A 99 -9.19 -2.68 22.27
CA ASP A 99 -8.41 -2.51 23.48
C ASP A 99 -6.90 -2.23 23.30
N MET A 100 -6.51 -1.70 22.12
CA MET A 100 -5.13 -1.33 21.85
C MET A 100 -4.72 -0.05 22.61
N PRO A 101 -3.48 0.01 23.12
CA PRO A 101 -3.00 1.18 23.84
C PRO A 101 -2.99 2.41 22.91
N SER A 102 -3.10 3.60 23.49
CA SER A 102 -3.11 4.85 22.73
C SER A 102 -1.87 5.07 21.83
N SER A 103 -0.74 4.46 22.16
CA SER A 103 0.47 4.47 21.35
C SER A 103 0.27 3.75 20.02
N TYR A 104 -0.55 2.71 19.93
CA TYR A 104 -0.89 2.01 18.70
C TYR A 104 -1.51 2.93 17.65
N HIS A 105 -2.32 3.91 18.10
CA HIS A 105 -2.99 4.89 17.24
C HIS A 105 -2.17 6.15 16.96
N ARG A 106 -0.92 6.25 17.46
CA ARG A 106 -0.10 7.46 17.33
C ARG A 106 1.33 7.21 16.84
N SER A 107 1.82 5.98 16.92
CA SER A 107 3.19 5.59 16.57
C SER A 107 3.23 4.71 15.32
N GLY A 108 4.40 4.23 14.96
CA GLY A 108 4.60 3.32 13.83
C GLY A 108 4.10 3.90 12.51
N ASN A 109 3.32 3.12 11.78
CA ASN A 109 2.80 3.51 10.47
C ASN A 109 1.86 4.74 10.54
N VAL A 110 1.14 4.93 11.65
CA VAL A 110 0.29 6.13 11.83
C VAL A 110 1.12 7.40 11.88
N LEU A 111 2.23 7.37 12.62
CA LEU A 111 3.17 8.50 12.66
C LEU A 111 3.76 8.76 11.28
N LEU A 112 4.18 7.72 10.57
CA LEU A 112 4.75 7.85 9.23
C LEU A 112 3.73 8.43 8.24
N ASN A 113 2.46 8.03 8.29
CA ASN A 113 1.41 8.63 7.45
C ASN A 113 1.32 10.15 7.65
N LYS A 114 1.39 10.62 8.91
CA LYS A 114 1.40 12.05 9.24
C LYS A 114 2.65 12.76 8.71
N LEU A 115 3.83 12.15 8.88
CA LEU A 115 5.09 12.70 8.38
C LEU A 115 5.13 12.80 6.85
N PHE A 116 4.45 11.89 6.14
CA PHE A 116 4.28 11.97 4.69
C PHE A 116 3.19 12.96 4.24
N GLY A 117 2.56 13.67 5.18
CA GLY A 117 1.58 14.72 4.88
C GLY A 117 0.18 14.20 4.55
N ALA A 118 -0.13 12.94 4.85
CA ALA A 118 -1.46 12.40 4.65
C ALA A 118 -2.47 12.98 5.65
N SER A 119 -3.66 13.33 5.19
CA SER A 119 -4.82 13.54 6.07
C SER A 119 -5.36 12.18 6.53
N ILE A 120 -5.83 12.11 7.77
CA ILE A 120 -6.22 10.83 8.39
C ILE A 120 -7.65 10.93 8.90
N SER A 121 -8.47 9.92 8.56
CA SER A 121 -9.74 9.62 9.22
C SER A 121 -9.68 8.24 9.86
N THR A 122 -10.58 7.98 10.81
CA THR A 122 -10.69 6.67 11.45
C THR A 122 -12.06 6.07 11.16
N PHE A 123 -12.07 4.81 10.77
CA PHE A 123 -13.28 4.01 10.63
C PHE A 123 -13.39 3.05 11.82
N HIS A 124 -14.52 3.10 12.52
CA HIS A 124 -14.67 2.48 13.84
C HIS A 124 -15.44 1.15 13.84
N ILE A 125 -15.92 0.69 12.69
CA ILE A 125 -16.75 -0.51 12.58
C ILE A 125 -15.92 -1.74 12.25
N GLY A 126 -15.00 -2.13 13.11
CA GLY A 126 -14.28 -3.43 13.07
C GLY A 126 -13.78 -3.87 11.69
N GLU A 127 -14.04 -5.14 11.35
CA GLU A 127 -13.63 -5.77 10.08
C GLU A 127 -14.73 -5.77 9.00
N ASP A 128 -15.48 -4.67 8.87
CA ASP A 128 -16.45 -4.49 7.79
C ASP A 128 -15.80 -3.77 6.59
N GLU A 129 -15.18 -4.55 5.71
CA GLU A 129 -14.50 -4.02 4.52
C GLU A 129 -15.47 -3.31 3.57
N ALA A 130 -16.69 -3.81 3.41
CA ALA A 130 -17.67 -3.21 2.53
C ALA A 130 -18.12 -1.82 3.02
N ALA A 131 -18.37 -1.69 4.32
CA ALA A 131 -18.72 -0.40 4.92
C ALA A 131 -17.52 0.55 4.93
N ALA A 132 -16.30 0.07 5.11
CA ALA A 132 -15.08 0.88 5.02
C ALA A 132 -14.86 1.42 3.59
N ASP A 133 -15.07 0.58 2.58
CA ASP A 133 -14.99 0.98 1.17
C ASP A 133 -16.08 1.98 0.80
N ALA A 134 -17.30 1.81 1.29
CA ALA A 134 -18.38 2.78 1.08
C ALA A 134 -18.05 4.14 1.73
N ASN A 135 -17.54 4.14 2.97
CA ASN A 135 -17.16 5.37 3.66
C ASN A 135 -16.05 6.13 2.97
N ILE A 136 -15.00 5.44 2.51
CA ILE A 136 -13.92 6.12 1.78
C ILE A 136 -14.37 6.63 0.42
N ALA A 137 -15.34 5.99 -0.23
CA ALA A 137 -15.95 6.47 -1.46
C ALA A 137 -16.75 7.75 -1.24
N ASP A 138 -17.47 7.88 -0.12
CA ASP A 138 -18.16 9.11 0.28
C ASP A 138 -17.14 10.25 0.52
N ILE A 139 -16.05 9.97 1.22
CA ILE A 139 -14.96 10.92 1.41
C ILE A 139 -14.38 11.38 0.07
N ALA A 140 -14.18 10.46 -0.87
CA ALA A 140 -13.72 10.79 -2.22
C ALA A 140 -14.69 11.70 -2.95
N SER A 141 -15.99 11.44 -2.83
CA SER A 141 -17.05 12.27 -3.43
C SER A 141 -17.01 13.70 -2.89
N ASP A 142 -16.72 13.88 -1.60
CA ASP A 142 -16.57 15.20 -1.01
C ASP A 142 -15.30 15.94 -1.50
N TYR A 143 -14.24 15.22 -1.77
CA TYR A 143 -13.05 15.82 -2.43
C TYR A 143 -13.34 16.22 -3.87
N VAL A 144 -14.12 15.43 -4.62
CA VAL A 144 -14.57 15.81 -5.98
C VAL A 144 -15.37 17.12 -5.95
N LYS A 145 -16.31 17.30 -5.01
CA LYS A 145 -17.06 18.57 -4.82
C LYS A 145 -16.13 19.77 -4.55
N LYS A 146 -14.96 19.53 -3.98
CA LYS A 146 -13.92 20.53 -3.73
C LYS A 146 -12.97 20.73 -4.92
N GLY A 147 -13.26 20.14 -6.08
CA GLY A 147 -12.48 20.28 -7.31
C GLY A 147 -11.25 19.39 -7.40
N LYS A 148 -11.10 18.40 -6.51
CA LYS A 148 -10.02 17.41 -6.57
C LYS A 148 -10.35 16.28 -7.55
N LYS A 149 -9.31 15.59 -7.99
CA LYS A 149 -9.41 14.39 -8.85
C LYS A 149 -8.87 13.17 -8.07
N PRO A 150 -9.66 12.65 -7.10
CA PRO A 150 -9.20 11.54 -6.27
C PRO A 150 -9.14 10.23 -7.05
N TYR A 151 -8.14 9.40 -6.71
CA TYR A 151 -8.04 8.01 -7.13
C TYR A 151 -8.08 7.12 -5.88
N LEU A 152 -9.05 6.18 -5.86
CA LEU A 152 -9.19 5.23 -4.75
C LEU A 152 -8.30 4.02 -5.00
N LEU A 153 -7.45 3.72 -4.03
CA LEU A 153 -6.70 2.48 -3.94
C LEU A 153 -7.53 1.45 -3.17
N THR A 154 -8.43 0.77 -3.87
CA THR A 154 -9.27 -0.29 -3.31
C THR A 154 -8.68 -1.67 -3.60
N LEU A 155 -8.95 -2.62 -2.71
CA LEU A 155 -8.63 -4.04 -2.88
C LEU A 155 -9.88 -4.86 -3.23
N SER A 156 -10.98 -4.20 -3.55
CA SER A 156 -12.24 -4.84 -3.95
C SER A 156 -12.05 -5.77 -5.15
N PRO A 157 -12.67 -6.96 -5.16
CA PRO A 157 -12.63 -7.90 -6.28
C PRO A 157 -13.17 -7.32 -7.60
N ASP A 158 -13.98 -6.28 -7.53
CA ASP A 158 -14.54 -5.60 -8.70
C ASP A 158 -13.54 -4.66 -9.40
N THR A 159 -12.37 -4.43 -8.79
CA THR A 159 -11.33 -3.58 -9.36
C THR A 159 -10.29 -4.39 -10.13
N LYS A 160 -9.67 -3.78 -11.15
CA LYS A 160 -8.57 -4.43 -11.86
C LYS A 160 -7.42 -4.72 -10.90
N PRO A 161 -6.90 -5.94 -10.84
CA PRO A 161 -5.84 -6.33 -9.91
C PRO A 161 -4.45 -5.83 -10.38
N LEU A 162 -4.32 -4.53 -10.62
CA LEU A 162 -3.08 -3.92 -11.16
C LEU A 162 -1.87 -4.22 -10.29
N GLY A 163 -2.06 -4.28 -8.97
CA GLY A 163 -0.98 -4.62 -8.04
C GLY A 163 -0.34 -5.99 -8.28
N ALA A 164 -1.08 -6.94 -8.86
CA ALA A 164 -0.54 -8.26 -9.20
C ALA A 164 0.58 -8.19 -10.25
N LEU A 165 0.54 -7.22 -11.15
CA LEU A 165 1.57 -7.00 -12.16
C LEU A 165 2.95 -6.77 -11.54
N GLY A 166 3.02 -6.14 -10.37
CA GLY A 166 4.26 -5.95 -9.63
C GLY A 166 4.90 -7.25 -9.16
N TYR A 167 4.09 -8.26 -8.82
CA TYR A 167 4.59 -9.59 -8.47
C TYR A 167 4.99 -10.40 -9.71
N ILE A 168 4.25 -10.28 -10.80
CA ILE A 168 4.64 -10.89 -12.08
C ILE A 168 6.02 -10.37 -12.50
N LEU A 169 6.24 -9.06 -12.42
CA LEU A 169 7.56 -8.47 -12.69
C LEU A 169 8.64 -8.99 -11.74
N SER A 170 8.31 -9.25 -10.47
CA SER A 170 9.23 -9.86 -9.51
C SER A 170 9.64 -11.27 -9.92
N LEU A 171 8.68 -12.08 -10.39
CA LEU A 171 8.92 -13.46 -10.81
C LEU A 171 9.76 -13.55 -12.10
N ILE A 172 9.62 -12.58 -13.00
CA ILE A 172 10.47 -12.52 -14.22
C ILE A 172 11.96 -12.36 -13.89
N HIS A 173 12.31 -11.85 -12.70
CA HIS A 173 13.68 -11.66 -12.25
C HIS A 173 14.23 -12.87 -11.46
N ILE A 174 13.54 -13.99 -11.41
CA ILE A 174 13.98 -15.26 -10.82
C ILE A 174 14.55 -16.19 -11.93
#